data_9bdd00f05a42b82adb14d0f372ebb671
#
_entry.id   9bdd00f05a42b82adb14d0f372ebb671
#
_cell.length_a   1.000
_cell.length_b   1.000
_cell.length_c   1.000
_cell.angle_alpha   90.00
_cell.angle_beta   90.00
_cell.angle_gamma   90.00
#
_symmetry.space_group_name_H-M   'P 1'
#
loop_
_entity.id
_entity.type
_entity.pdbx_description
1 polymer ?
#
loop_
_entity_poly.entity_id
_entity_poly.type
_entity_poly.pdbx_seq_one_letter_code
_entity_poly.pdbx_strand_id
1 'polypeptide(L)'
;MTENLNNDEESRLIERLILGEEKAFCKLYVQYKPRLFKFAIALLKSQNVAEDICQDIFFNIWENRYFLKCGTSFSSFLFSMARNRIINYLRDESCHKRILESL
;
A
#
# COMPACT_ATOMS: atom_id res chain seq x y z
N MET A 1 3.54 1.12 21.47
CA MET A 1 2.86 0.00 20.80
C MET A 1 1.63 0.50 20.06
N THR A 2 1.58 0.27 18.77
CA THR A 2 0.46 0.76 17.98
C THR A 2 -0.70 -0.21 18.14
N GLU A 3 -1.81 0.27 18.65
CA GLU A 3 -3.00 -0.56 18.74
C GLU A 3 -3.64 -0.70 17.37
N ASN A 4 -4.09 -1.90 17.05
CA ASN A 4 -4.83 -2.12 15.81
C ASN A 4 -6.22 -1.50 15.95
N LEU A 5 -6.65 -0.86 14.87
CA LEU A 5 -8.00 -0.33 14.81
C LEU A 5 -9.00 -1.47 14.78
N ASN A 6 -10.10 -1.33 15.50
CA ASN A 6 -11.19 -2.29 15.35
C ASN A 6 -11.94 -2.00 14.06
N ASN A 7 -12.82 -2.93 13.66
CA ASN A 7 -13.52 -2.82 12.37
C ASN A 7 -14.39 -1.57 12.29
N ASP A 8 -15.03 -1.18 13.39
CA ASP A 8 -15.90 -0.01 13.41
C ASP A 8 -15.09 1.30 13.25
N GLU A 9 -13.97 1.40 13.93
CA GLU A 9 -13.10 2.56 13.83
C GLU A 9 -12.52 2.66 12.41
N GLU A 10 -12.10 1.55 11.86
CA GLU A 10 -11.56 1.50 10.50
C GLU A 10 -12.62 1.91 9.48
N SER A 11 -13.83 1.40 9.62
CA SER A 11 -14.94 1.74 8.71
C SER A 11 -15.22 3.24 8.74
N ARG A 12 -15.21 3.85 9.91
CA ARG A 12 -15.41 5.30 10.03
C ARG A 12 -14.28 6.08 9.36
N LEU A 13 -13.04 5.62 9.51
CA LEU A 13 -11.91 6.26 8.86
C LEU A 13 -12.01 6.15 7.34
N ILE A 14 -12.46 5.01 6.83
CA ILE A 14 -12.64 4.82 5.39
C ILE A 14 -13.73 5.75 4.86
N GLU A 15 -14.84 5.87 5.57
CA GLU A 15 -15.90 6.81 5.18
C GLU A 15 -15.38 8.25 5.09
N ARG A 16 -14.61 8.66 6.08
CA ARG A 16 -14.04 10.00 6.12
C ARG A 16 -12.96 10.19 5.05
N LEU A 17 -12.19 9.14 4.77
CA LEU A 17 -11.21 9.14 3.70
C LEU A 17 -11.90 9.37 2.34
N ILE A 18 -13.00 8.66 2.10
CA ILE A 18 -13.76 8.80 0.86
C ILE A 18 -14.24 10.25 0.68
N LEU A 19 -14.61 10.90 1.80
CA LEU A 19 -15.03 12.29 1.78
C LEU A 19 -13.85 13.28 1.60
N GLY A 20 -12.63 12.78 1.58
CA GLY A 20 -11.46 13.62 1.35
C GLY A 20 -10.85 14.19 2.62
N GLU A 21 -11.15 13.63 3.78
CA GLU A 21 -10.55 14.11 5.03
C GLU A 21 -9.12 13.61 5.17
N GLU A 22 -8.18 14.53 5.11
CA GLU A 22 -6.75 14.22 5.20
C GLU A 22 -6.38 13.57 6.54
N LYS A 23 -7.04 13.98 7.63
CA LYS A 23 -6.78 13.40 8.94
C LYS A 23 -7.08 11.91 9.00
N ALA A 24 -8.16 11.49 8.33
CA ALA A 24 -8.50 10.06 8.25
C ALA A 24 -7.46 9.30 7.46
N PHE A 25 -7.01 9.88 6.35
CA PHE A 25 -5.94 9.29 5.55
C PHE A 25 -4.66 9.12 6.36
N CYS A 26 -4.27 10.16 7.09
CA CYS A 26 -3.07 10.11 7.92
C CYS A 26 -3.14 9.03 8.99
N LYS A 27 -4.29 8.85 9.61
CA LYS A 27 -4.45 7.79 10.62
C LYS A 27 -4.30 6.41 10.02
N LEU A 28 -4.89 6.18 8.85
CA LEU A 28 -4.73 4.90 8.15
C LEU A 28 -3.28 4.70 7.71
N TYR A 29 -2.64 5.74 7.22
CA TYR A 29 -1.24 5.70 6.83
C TYR A 29 -0.34 5.29 8.00
N VAL A 30 -0.49 5.96 9.14
CA VAL A 30 0.33 5.67 10.33
C VAL A 30 0.09 4.24 10.82
N GLN A 31 -1.16 3.78 10.73
CA GLN A 31 -1.51 2.44 11.18
C GLN A 31 -0.91 1.34 10.30
N TYR A 32 -0.92 1.54 8.99
CA TYR A 32 -0.58 0.48 8.05
C TYR A 32 0.83 0.58 7.45
N LYS A 33 1.43 1.77 7.42
CA LYS A 33 2.75 1.96 6.79
C LYS A 33 3.82 1.02 7.34
N PRO A 34 3.97 0.85 8.67
CA PRO A 34 5.01 -0.05 9.18
C PRO A 34 4.86 -1.48 8.71
N ARG A 35 3.63 -2.00 8.69
CA ARG A 35 3.37 -3.38 8.26
C ARG A 35 3.56 -3.52 6.75
N LEU A 36 3.10 -2.54 5.99
CA LEU A 36 3.27 -2.54 4.55
C LEU A 36 4.75 -2.47 4.16
N PHE A 37 5.51 -1.61 4.82
CA PHE A 37 6.94 -1.48 4.57
C PHE A 37 7.68 -2.79 4.88
N LYS A 38 7.36 -3.43 5.99
CA LYS A 38 7.94 -4.72 6.37
C LYS A 38 7.67 -5.78 5.31
N PHE A 39 6.44 -5.83 4.83
CA PHE A 39 6.03 -6.75 3.77
C PHE A 39 6.82 -6.48 2.49
N ALA A 40 6.93 -5.23 2.10
CA ALA A 40 7.61 -4.84 0.87
C ALA A 40 9.11 -5.13 0.93
N ILE A 41 9.77 -4.78 2.03
CA ILE A 41 11.21 -4.97 2.14
C ILE A 41 11.58 -6.44 2.21
N ALA A 42 10.72 -7.28 2.77
CA ALA A 42 10.96 -8.72 2.79
C ALA A 42 11.02 -9.31 1.39
N LEU A 43 10.22 -8.77 0.48
CA LEU A 43 10.16 -9.25 -0.91
C LEU A 43 11.15 -8.56 -1.83
N LEU A 44 11.34 -7.26 -1.65
CA LEU A 44 12.17 -6.45 -2.55
C LEU A 44 13.64 -6.41 -2.15
N LYS A 45 13.92 -6.57 -0.86
CA LYS A 45 15.26 -6.54 -0.29
C LYS A 45 16.01 -5.24 -0.55
N SER A 46 15.28 -4.17 -0.84
CA SER A 46 15.81 -2.84 -1.03
C SER A 46 14.95 -1.85 -0.27
N GLN A 47 15.56 -1.13 0.65
CA GLN A 47 14.86 -0.16 1.48
C GLN A 47 14.30 0.98 0.64
N ASN A 48 15.09 1.47 -0.31
CA ASN A 48 14.69 2.58 -1.17
C ASN A 48 13.51 2.20 -2.07
N VAL A 49 13.58 1.02 -2.68
CA VAL A 49 12.50 0.55 -3.55
C VAL A 49 11.23 0.29 -2.75
N ALA A 50 11.38 -0.31 -1.57
CA ALA A 50 10.24 -0.57 -0.69
C ALA A 50 9.54 0.73 -0.28
N GLU A 51 10.34 1.76 0.06
CA GLU A 51 9.79 3.06 0.43
C GLU A 51 9.04 3.71 -0.74
N ASP A 52 9.62 3.67 -1.92
CA ASP A 52 9.00 4.24 -3.12
C ASP A 52 7.67 3.54 -3.43
N ILE A 53 7.65 2.23 -3.34
CA ILE A 53 6.43 1.45 -3.63
C ILE A 53 5.35 1.75 -2.59
N CYS A 54 5.73 1.82 -1.31
CA CYS A 54 4.77 2.17 -0.26
C CYS A 54 4.15 3.54 -0.50
N GLN A 55 4.95 4.53 -0.86
CA GLN A 55 4.46 5.87 -1.15
C GLN A 55 3.51 5.86 -2.34
N ASP A 56 3.86 5.14 -3.40
CA ASP A 56 3.01 5.03 -4.58
C ASP A 56 1.67 4.40 -4.25
N ILE A 57 1.67 3.37 -3.41
CA ILE A 57 0.45 2.67 -3.02
C ILE A 57 -0.48 3.62 -2.24
N PHE A 58 0.06 4.34 -1.26
CA PHE A 58 -0.77 5.27 -0.47
C PHE A 58 -1.23 6.46 -1.30
N PHE A 59 -0.39 6.94 -2.21
CA PHE A 59 -0.80 7.98 -3.15
C PHE A 59 -1.96 7.49 -4.03
N ASN A 60 -1.86 6.28 -4.53
CA ASN A 60 -2.91 5.68 -5.36
C ASN A 60 -4.21 5.53 -4.58
N ILE A 61 -4.12 5.13 -3.31
CA ILE A 61 -5.31 5.03 -2.46
C ILE A 61 -5.98 6.40 -2.32
N TRP A 62 -5.20 7.44 -2.07
CA TRP A 62 -5.74 8.80 -1.96
C TRP A 62 -6.40 9.25 -3.25
N GLU A 63 -5.72 9.06 -4.37
CA GLU A 63 -6.23 9.49 -5.68
C GLU A 63 -7.50 8.74 -6.06
N ASN A 64 -7.63 7.47 -5.68
CA ASN A 64 -8.74 6.62 -6.05
C ASN A 64 -9.68 6.32 -4.87
N ARG A 65 -9.67 7.18 -3.86
CA ARG A 65 -10.44 6.94 -2.64
C ARG A 65 -11.93 6.78 -2.87
N TYR A 66 -12.44 7.39 -3.95
CA TYR A 66 -13.86 7.31 -4.28
C TYR A 66 -14.31 5.90 -4.67
N PHE A 67 -13.37 5.03 -5.03
CA PHE A 67 -13.67 3.66 -5.39
C PHE A 67 -13.64 2.71 -4.19
N LEU A 68 -13.24 3.22 -3.03
CA LEU A 68 -13.25 2.42 -1.81
C LEU A 68 -14.69 2.19 -1.36
N LYS A 69 -14.96 0.98 -0.88
CA LYS A 69 -16.29 0.62 -0.40
C LYS A 69 -16.24 0.36 1.09
N CYS A 70 -17.20 0.94 1.81
CA CYS A 70 -17.36 0.65 3.24
C CYS A 70 -17.71 -0.82 3.40
N GLY A 71 -17.15 -1.45 4.42
CA GLY A 71 -17.39 -2.86 4.70
C GLY A 71 -16.41 -3.81 4.03
N THR A 72 -15.58 -3.31 3.10
CA THR A 72 -14.49 -4.09 2.52
C THR A 72 -13.28 -4.00 3.44
N SER A 73 -12.53 -5.09 3.59
CA SER A 73 -11.31 -5.06 4.38
C SER A 73 -10.27 -4.15 3.73
N PHE A 74 -9.94 -3.06 4.39
CA PHE A 74 -8.90 -2.13 3.93
C PHE A 74 -7.54 -2.84 3.87
N SER A 75 -7.25 -3.68 4.87
CA SER A 75 -6.01 -4.45 4.92
C SER A 75 -5.88 -5.35 3.68
N SER A 76 -6.93 -6.09 3.34
CA SER A 76 -6.90 -6.96 2.17
C SER A 76 -6.70 -6.17 0.89
N PHE A 77 -7.38 -5.05 0.75
CA PHE A 77 -7.25 -4.17 -0.41
C PHE A 77 -5.81 -3.65 -0.53
N LEU A 78 -5.28 -3.14 0.59
CA LEU A 78 -3.94 -2.56 0.64
C LEU A 78 -2.86 -3.58 0.28
N PHE A 79 -2.89 -4.75 0.91
CA PHE A 79 -1.87 -5.77 0.69
C PHE A 79 -2.00 -6.44 -0.67
N SER A 80 -3.20 -6.57 -1.21
CA SER A 80 -3.39 -7.06 -2.59
C SER A 80 -2.78 -6.11 -3.60
N MET A 81 -3.01 -4.81 -3.41
CA MET A 81 -2.41 -3.78 -4.27
C MET A 81 -0.89 -3.81 -4.18
N ALA A 82 -0.36 -3.94 -2.95
CA ALA A 82 1.08 -4.02 -2.72
C ALA A 82 1.69 -5.23 -3.39
N ARG A 83 1.06 -6.39 -3.22
CA ARG A 83 1.55 -7.63 -3.83
C ARG A 83 1.61 -7.50 -5.33
N ASN A 84 0.56 -7.01 -5.96
CA ASN A 84 0.53 -6.84 -7.42
C ASN A 84 1.62 -5.88 -7.89
N ARG A 85 1.81 -4.79 -7.18
CA ARG A 85 2.82 -3.79 -7.51
C ARG A 85 4.23 -4.38 -7.39
N ILE A 86 4.49 -5.13 -6.34
CA ILE A 86 5.78 -5.75 -6.08
C ILE A 86 6.07 -6.81 -7.14
N ILE A 87 5.10 -7.66 -7.46
CA ILE A 87 5.25 -8.70 -8.47
C ILE A 87 5.59 -8.06 -9.81
N ASN A 88 4.88 -7.01 -10.19
CA ASN A 88 5.15 -6.30 -11.45
C ASN A 88 6.55 -5.70 -11.47
N TYR A 89 6.97 -5.09 -10.37
CA TYR A 89 8.31 -4.53 -10.26
C TYR A 89 9.37 -5.63 -10.45
N LEU A 90 9.23 -6.75 -9.75
CA LEU A 90 10.19 -7.85 -9.84
C LEU A 90 10.23 -8.46 -11.23
N ARG A 91 9.08 -8.55 -11.89
CA ARG A 91 9.00 -9.05 -13.26
C ARG A 91 9.73 -8.11 -14.22
N ASP A 92 9.50 -6.81 -14.09
CA ASP A 92 10.14 -5.81 -14.94
C ASP A 92 11.65 -5.80 -14.74
N GLU A 93 12.12 -5.89 -13.50
CA GLU A 93 13.54 -5.97 -13.18
C GLU A 93 14.18 -7.21 -13.79
N SER A 94 13.52 -8.35 -13.69
CA SER A 94 13.99 -9.60 -14.24
C SER A 94 14.08 -9.53 -15.77
N CYS A 95 13.08 -8.96 -16.40
CA CYS A 95 13.05 -8.76 -17.85
C CYS A 95 14.18 -7.84 -18.31
N HIS A 96 14.36 -6.73 -17.59
CA HIS A 96 15.41 -5.76 -17.88
C HIS A 96 16.79 -6.41 -17.80
N LYS A 97 17.02 -7.19 -16.75
CA LYS A 97 18.27 -7.90 -16.55
C LYS A 97 18.53 -8.87 -17.70
N ARG A 98 17.54 -9.61 -18.15
CA ARG A 98 17.69 -10.55 -19.27
C ARG A 98 18.04 -9.83 -20.56
N ILE A 99 17.44 -8.68 -20.81
CA ILE A 99 17.75 -7.87 -21.99
C ILE A 99 19.21 -7.45 -21.95
N LEU A 100 19.68 -6.94 -20.81
CA LEU A 100 21.06 -6.50 -20.64
C LEU A 100 22.05 -7.67 -20.82
N GLU A 101 21.72 -8.83 -20.30
CA GLU A 101 22.57 -10.00 -20.42
C GLU A 101 22.68 -10.52 -21.85
N SER A 102 21.65 -10.28 -22.68
CA SER A 102 21.67 -10.73 -24.07
C SER A 102 22.38 -9.77 -25.00
N LEU A 103 22.75 -8.59 -24.54
CA LEU A 103 23.55 -7.64 -25.29
C LEU A 103 25.02 -7.96 -25.13
#